data_a8bf8cab67406f14f7f5ab67443036ee
#
_entry.id   a8bf8cab67406f14f7f5ab67443036ee
#
_cell.length_a   1.000
_cell.length_b   1.000
_cell.length_c   1.000
_cell.angle_alpha   90.00
_cell.angle_beta   90.00
_cell.angle_gamma   90.00
#
_symmetry.space_group_name_H-M   'P 1'
#
loop_
_entity.id
_entity.type
_entity.pdbx_description
1 polymer ?
#
loop_
_entity_poly.entity_id
_entity_poly.type
_entity_poly.pdbx_seq_one_letter_code
_entity_poly.pdbx_strand_id
1 'polypeptide(L)'
;MTTARLTLNLDALVTNWRNLDALTNCETAAVVKANGYGLDAGRVGKALANAGARNFFVAMAEEGVALRRAIGPGPGISVFAGHMEGDAKLLRDFQLTPMLNSLDQMLRHFESLPGHPFGVQLDTGMNRLGMEAAEWAAVRDIALSQGPVLLMSHLACADETTHPMNSHQLQNFLDLTEGLDLPRSLAATGGLLLGRNYHFDLCRPGIGLYGGQPYGDALPVAQLDLPVIQIRSLDPGETVGYGNSWAAQRPSRIATVAAGYADGLHRALGTGQIQVYAGDTPCPVVGRVSMDLITVDVTDLGDDPSHLAILNERQTVDTLADAAGTIGYEILTSLGSRYARSYTG
;
A
#
# COMPACT_ATOMS: atom_id res chain seq x y z
N MET A 1 18.19 9.99 20.32
CA MET A 1 18.40 9.78 18.87
C MET A 1 17.97 11.04 18.15
N THR A 2 18.73 11.48 17.17
CA THR A 2 18.48 12.74 16.45
C THR A 2 17.65 12.57 15.16
N THR A 3 17.30 11.33 14.79
CA THR A 3 16.61 11.00 13.54
C THR A 3 15.23 10.41 13.85
N ALA A 4 14.23 10.84 13.08
CA ALA A 4 12.89 10.29 13.16
C ALA A 4 12.91 8.77 12.87
N ARG A 5 12.10 8.01 13.61
CA ARG A 5 12.09 6.54 13.55
C ARG A 5 10.77 6.04 13.01
N LEU A 6 10.84 5.28 11.92
CA LEU A 6 9.73 4.50 11.40
C LEU A 6 9.90 3.04 11.87
N THR A 7 9.01 2.60 12.74
CA THR A 7 8.97 1.22 13.24
C THR A 7 7.87 0.45 12.54
N LEU A 8 8.21 -0.72 11.99
CA LEU A 8 7.27 -1.62 11.36
C LEU A 8 7.01 -2.83 12.26
N ASN A 9 5.74 -3.05 12.57
CA ASN A 9 5.28 -4.22 13.31
C ASN A 9 4.94 -5.36 12.33
N LEU A 10 5.88 -6.31 12.17
CA LEU A 10 5.71 -7.44 11.25
C LEU A 10 4.70 -8.47 11.79
N ASP A 11 4.53 -8.59 13.11
CA ASP A 11 3.49 -9.45 13.67
C ASP A 11 2.09 -8.91 13.38
N ALA A 12 1.88 -7.59 13.44
CA ALA A 12 0.63 -6.96 13.03
C ALA A 12 0.35 -7.20 11.54
N LEU A 13 1.36 -7.04 10.68
CA LEU A 13 1.27 -7.33 9.25
C LEU A 13 0.85 -8.79 8.98
N VAL A 14 1.50 -9.74 9.62
CA VAL A 14 1.19 -11.18 9.50
C VAL A 14 -0.21 -11.49 10.04
N THR A 15 -0.60 -10.86 11.14
CA THR A 15 -1.94 -11.00 11.71
C THR A 15 -3.01 -10.49 10.75
N ASN A 16 -2.79 -9.32 10.15
CA ASN A 16 -3.70 -8.76 9.13
C ASN A 16 -3.85 -9.72 7.94
N TRP A 17 -2.75 -10.27 7.44
CA TRP A 17 -2.80 -11.25 6.36
C TRP A 17 -3.59 -12.50 6.75
N ARG A 18 -3.33 -13.08 7.91
CA ARG A 18 -4.04 -14.28 8.41
C ARG A 18 -5.54 -14.02 8.60
N ASN A 19 -5.90 -12.86 9.10
CA ASN A 19 -7.30 -12.49 9.29
C ASN A 19 -8.01 -12.34 7.94
N LEU A 20 -7.37 -11.73 6.94
CA LEU A 20 -7.91 -11.64 5.59
C LEU A 20 -7.99 -13.01 4.91
N ASP A 21 -7.00 -13.87 5.10
CA ASP A 21 -7.00 -15.26 4.62
C ASP A 21 -8.17 -16.07 5.21
N ALA A 22 -8.43 -15.92 6.50
CA ALA A 22 -9.53 -16.58 7.19
C ALA A 22 -10.93 -16.15 6.70
N LEU A 23 -11.07 -15.01 6.02
CA LEU A 23 -12.33 -14.56 5.40
C LEU A 23 -12.60 -15.25 4.06
N THR A 24 -11.61 -15.95 3.49
CA THR A 24 -11.71 -16.59 2.17
C THR A 24 -11.73 -18.12 2.29
N ASN A 25 -12.13 -18.78 1.21
CA ASN A 25 -11.95 -20.24 1.04
C ASN A 25 -11.01 -20.55 -0.14
N CYS A 26 -10.33 -19.52 -0.66
CA CYS A 26 -9.39 -19.60 -1.77
C CYS A 26 -7.99 -19.19 -1.28
N GLU A 27 -7.02 -19.24 -2.15
CA GLU A 27 -5.68 -18.76 -1.82
C GLU A 27 -5.65 -17.24 -1.62
N THR A 28 -4.90 -16.80 -0.61
CA THR A 28 -4.68 -15.37 -0.31
C THR A 28 -3.24 -15.00 -0.59
N ALA A 29 -3.03 -14.28 -1.68
CA ALA A 29 -1.74 -13.72 -2.04
C ALA A 29 -1.39 -12.48 -1.18
N ALA A 30 -0.23 -11.90 -1.44
CA ALA A 30 0.19 -10.64 -0.83
C ALA A 30 0.65 -9.64 -1.90
N VAL A 31 0.06 -8.45 -1.94
CA VAL A 31 0.51 -7.36 -2.82
C VAL A 31 1.56 -6.54 -2.09
N VAL A 32 2.80 -6.55 -2.61
CA VAL A 32 3.97 -5.92 -1.99
C VAL A 32 4.68 -4.93 -2.92
N LYS A 33 3.95 -4.40 -3.91
CA LYS A 33 4.41 -3.36 -4.85
C LYS A 33 4.80 -2.06 -4.14
N ALA A 34 5.44 -1.14 -4.86
CA ALA A 34 5.92 0.13 -4.33
C ALA A 34 6.78 -0.06 -3.08
N ASN A 35 7.73 -1.01 -3.15
CA ASN A 35 8.60 -1.38 -2.03
C ASN A 35 7.82 -1.77 -0.76
N GLY A 36 6.79 -2.64 -0.89
CA GLY A 36 5.93 -3.02 0.23
C GLY A 36 5.13 -1.84 0.77
N TYR A 37 4.50 -1.07 -0.12
CA TYR A 37 3.80 0.19 0.22
C TYR A 37 4.71 1.18 0.97
N GLY A 38 5.97 1.29 0.53
CA GLY A 38 6.97 2.13 1.18
C GLY A 38 7.61 1.53 2.44
N LEU A 39 7.21 0.32 2.87
CA LEU A 39 7.58 -0.28 4.15
C LEU A 39 8.63 -1.40 4.06
N ASP A 40 9.43 -1.47 2.98
CA ASP A 40 10.45 -2.50 2.71
C ASP A 40 9.86 -3.85 2.26
N ALA A 41 9.67 -4.00 0.95
CA ALA A 41 9.14 -5.23 0.33
C ALA A 41 9.93 -6.49 0.70
N GLY A 42 11.23 -6.37 0.94
CA GLY A 42 12.07 -7.50 1.33
C GLY A 42 11.71 -8.05 2.70
N ARG A 43 11.57 -7.16 3.69
CA ARG A 43 11.17 -7.54 5.06
C ARG A 43 9.72 -8.01 5.13
N VAL A 44 8.83 -7.23 4.52
CA VAL A 44 7.39 -7.56 4.41
C VAL A 44 7.20 -8.91 3.73
N GLY A 45 7.80 -9.10 2.54
CA GLY A 45 7.67 -10.33 1.78
C GLY A 45 8.21 -11.55 2.53
N LYS A 46 9.34 -11.40 3.24
CA LYS A 46 9.92 -12.49 4.04
C LYS A 46 9.03 -12.88 5.22
N ALA A 47 8.47 -11.89 5.94
CA ALA A 47 7.55 -12.15 7.05
C ALA A 47 6.30 -12.89 6.56
N LEU A 48 5.68 -12.43 5.45
CA LEU A 48 4.49 -13.05 4.88
C LEU A 48 4.78 -14.45 4.29
N ALA A 49 5.91 -14.65 3.62
CA ALA A 49 6.33 -15.96 3.11
C ALA A 49 6.53 -16.97 4.25
N ASN A 50 7.16 -16.55 5.35
CA ASN A 50 7.32 -17.38 6.55
C ASN A 50 5.98 -17.69 7.22
N ALA A 51 5.01 -16.77 7.15
CA ALA A 51 3.66 -16.95 7.67
C ALA A 51 2.80 -17.90 6.82
N GLY A 52 3.19 -18.17 5.56
CA GLY A 52 2.50 -19.11 4.69
C GLY A 52 2.05 -18.55 3.33
N ALA A 53 2.20 -17.25 3.08
CA ALA A 53 1.90 -16.68 1.76
C ALA A 53 2.76 -17.32 0.66
N ARG A 54 2.11 -17.76 -0.42
CA ARG A 54 2.77 -18.48 -1.53
C ARG A 54 2.85 -17.64 -2.80
N ASN A 55 1.93 -16.72 -3.00
CA ASN A 55 1.84 -15.86 -4.17
C ASN A 55 1.98 -14.38 -3.79
N PHE A 56 2.85 -13.69 -4.50
CA PHE A 56 3.13 -12.28 -4.30
C PHE A 56 2.88 -11.49 -5.59
N PHE A 57 2.46 -10.26 -5.46
CA PHE A 57 2.24 -9.36 -6.59
C PHE A 57 3.03 -8.06 -6.41
N VAL A 58 3.72 -7.69 -7.48
CA VAL A 58 4.50 -6.45 -7.59
C VAL A 58 4.05 -5.64 -8.81
N ALA A 59 4.43 -4.36 -8.88
CA ALA A 59 4.05 -3.52 -10.02
C ALA A 59 4.93 -3.81 -11.24
N MET A 60 6.24 -3.89 -11.08
CA MET A 60 7.23 -3.97 -12.15
C MET A 60 8.20 -5.15 -11.95
N ALA A 61 8.88 -5.55 -13.03
CA ALA A 61 9.82 -6.67 -13.00
C ALA A 61 10.98 -6.43 -12.04
N GLU A 62 11.50 -5.21 -11.94
CA GLU A 62 12.59 -4.84 -11.02
C GLU A 62 12.21 -5.04 -9.55
N GLU A 63 10.97 -4.70 -9.18
CA GLU A 63 10.45 -5.00 -7.83
C GLU A 63 10.40 -6.51 -7.58
N GLY A 64 9.99 -7.28 -8.60
CA GLY A 64 10.00 -8.74 -8.55
C GLY A 64 11.39 -9.34 -8.35
N VAL A 65 12.41 -8.78 -9.01
CA VAL A 65 13.81 -9.14 -8.82
C VAL A 65 14.27 -8.89 -7.38
N ALA A 66 13.98 -7.70 -6.85
CA ALA A 66 14.34 -7.33 -5.49
C ALA A 66 13.63 -8.24 -4.46
N LEU A 67 12.35 -8.51 -4.67
CA LEU A 67 11.56 -9.40 -3.81
C LEU A 67 12.09 -10.85 -3.88
N ARG A 68 12.36 -11.39 -5.09
CA ARG A 68 12.91 -12.75 -5.28
C ARG A 68 14.21 -12.94 -4.53
N ARG A 69 15.10 -11.95 -4.56
CA ARG A 69 16.35 -11.98 -3.81
C ARG A 69 16.13 -12.03 -2.30
N ALA A 70 15.06 -11.39 -1.81
CA ALA A 70 14.75 -11.36 -0.38
C ALA A 70 14.07 -12.64 0.11
N ILE A 71 13.07 -13.18 -0.64
CA ILE A 71 12.27 -14.34 -0.20
C ILE A 71 12.77 -15.69 -0.72
N GLY A 72 13.76 -15.70 -1.61
CA GLY A 72 14.29 -16.93 -2.20
C GLY A 72 13.38 -17.56 -3.26
N PRO A 73 13.74 -18.77 -3.76
CA PRO A 73 12.94 -19.53 -4.70
C PRO A 73 11.74 -20.17 -3.98
N GLY A 74 10.68 -20.44 -4.67
CA GLY A 74 9.50 -21.15 -4.13
C GLY A 74 8.22 -20.35 -4.23
N PRO A 75 8.06 -19.20 -3.56
CA PRO A 75 6.88 -18.37 -3.75
C PRO A 75 6.73 -17.84 -5.17
N GLY A 76 5.50 -17.84 -5.71
CA GLY A 76 5.18 -17.19 -6.98
C GLY A 76 5.30 -15.67 -6.86
N ILE A 77 5.81 -15.02 -7.90
CA ILE A 77 5.85 -13.55 -7.99
C ILE A 77 5.26 -13.13 -9.32
N SER A 78 4.13 -12.44 -9.27
CA SER A 78 3.42 -11.92 -10.43
C SER A 78 3.66 -10.43 -10.61
N VAL A 79 3.77 -9.99 -11.88
CA VAL A 79 4.08 -8.60 -12.26
C VAL A 79 2.88 -7.97 -12.95
N PHE A 80 2.28 -6.95 -12.32
CA PHE A 80 1.08 -6.29 -12.84
C PHE A 80 1.30 -5.55 -14.16
N ALA A 81 2.47 -4.92 -14.35
CA ALA A 81 2.80 -4.22 -15.59
C ALA A 81 2.88 -5.16 -16.81
N GLY A 82 2.93 -6.47 -16.58
CA GLY A 82 3.04 -7.48 -17.62
C GLY A 82 4.46 -7.65 -18.14
N HIS A 83 4.61 -7.86 -19.44
CA HIS A 83 5.90 -8.02 -20.11
C HIS A 83 6.25 -6.74 -20.90
N MET A 84 7.02 -5.86 -20.26
CA MET A 84 7.48 -4.64 -20.90
C MET A 84 8.71 -4.90 -21.76
N GLU A 85 9.04 -3.95 -22.65
CA GLU A 85 10.25 -4.05 -23.48
C GLU A 85 11.51 -4.09 -22.56
N GLY A 86 12.38 -5.06 -22.81
CA GLY A 86 13.59 -5.27 -22.00
C GLY A 86 13.43 -6.21 -20.82
N ASP A 87 12.21 -6.59 -20.42
CA ASP A 87 11.96 -7.40 -19.22
C ASP A 87 12.26 -8.89 -19.38
N ALA A 88 12.37 -9.40 -20.61
CA ALA A 88 12.49 -10.84 -20.88
C ALA A 88 13.57 -11.54 -20.03
N LYS A 89 14.73 -10.89 -19.86
CA LYS A 89 15.81 -11.45 -19.03
C LYS A 89 15.44 -11.49 -17.55
N LEU A 90 14.79 -10.44 -17.01
CA LEU A 90 14.37 -10.36 -15.61
C LEU A 90 13.28 -11.41 -15.32
N LEU A 91 12.28 -11.50 -16.19
CA LEU A 91 11.18 -12.46 -16.05
C LEU A 91 11.71 -13.90 -15.98
N ARG A 92 12.59 -14.26 -16.93
CA ARG A 92 13.17 -15.60 -17.02
C ARG A 92 14.09 -15.92 -15.85
N ASP A 93 15.12 -15.07 -15.60
CA ASP A 93 16.21 -15.37 -14.67
C ASP A 93 15.74 -15.36 -13.21
N PHE A 94 14.67 -14.60 -12.90
CA PHE A 94 14.08 -14.51 -11.58
C PHE A 94 12.72 -15.22 -11.44
N GLN A 95 12.31 -15.97 -12.47
CA GLN A 95 11.07 -16.74 -12.47
C GLN A 95 9.86 -15.88 -12.06
N LEU A 96 9.66 -14.75 -12.74
CA LEU A 96 8.56 -13.85 -12.53
C LEU A 96 7.45 -14.13 -13.54
N THR A 97 6.19 -14.06 -13.12
CA THR A 97 5.02 -14.34 -13.96
C THR A 97 4.38 -13.00 -14.38
N PRO A 98 4.53 -12.55 -15.63
CA PRO A 98 3.89 -11.32 -16.10
C PRO A 98 2.38 -11.53 -16.26
N MET A 99 1.58 -10.53 -15.84
CA MET A 99 0.16 -10.45 -16.14
C MET A 99 -0.01 -9.67 -17.44
N LEU A 100 -0.21 -10.36 -18.57
CA LEU A 100 -0.28 -9.73 -19.89
C LEU A 100 -1.56 -8.90 -20.03
N ASN A 101 -1.39 -7.64 -20.45
CA ASN A 101 -2.43 -6.62 -20.43
C ASN A 101 -2.92 -6.23 -21.83
N SER A 102 -2.25 -6.64 -22.88
CA SER A 102 -2.56 -6.29 -24.27
C SER A 102 -2.03 -7.35 -25.25
N LEU A 103 -2.54 -7.28 -26.47
CA LEU A 103 -2.04 -8.12 -27.58
C LEU A 103 -0.54 -7.92 -27.82
N ASP A 104 -0.04 -6.69 -27.78
CA ASP A 104 1.38 -6.39 -27.96
C ASP A 104 2.27 -7.08 -26.90
N GLN A 105 1.83 -7.08 -25.63
CA GLN A 105 2.53 -7.79 -24.57
C GLN A 105 2.48 -9.30 -24.76
N MET A 106 1.36 -9.82 -25.25
CA MET A 106 1.20 -11.26 -25.53
C MET A 106 2.12 -11.69 -26.67
N LEU A 107 2.16 -10.98 -27.78
CA LEU A 107 3.08 -11.26 -28.89
C LEU A 107 4.53 -11.21 -28.43
N ARG A 108 4.94 -10.14 -27.74
CA ARG A 108 6.29 -10.00 -27.18
C ARG A 108 6.64 -11.18 -26.28
N HIS A 109 5.71 -11.61 -25.43
CA HIS A 109 5.94 -12.71 -24.50
C HIS A 109 6.16 -14.03 -25.23
N PHE A 110 5.31 -14.38 -26.17
CA PHE A 110 5.38 -15.64 -26.89
C PHE A 110 6.61 -15.72 -27.81
N GLU A 111 7.04 -14.59 -28.38
CA GLU A 111 8.22 -14.51 -29.23
C GLU A 111 9.53 -14.60 -28.43
N SER A 112 9.62 -13.88 -27.30
CA SER A 112 10.88 -13.75 -26.55
C SER A 112 11.04 -14.77 -25.42
N LEU A 113 9.95 -15.33 -24.90
CA LEU A 113 9.91 -16.28 -23.78
C LEU A 113 8.93 -17.44 -24.03
N PRO A 114 9.10 -18.23 -25.11
CA PRO A 114 8.20 -19.34 -25.40
C PRO A 114 8.17 -20.33 -24.25
N GLY A 115 6.96 -20.69 -23.80
CA GLY A 115 6.74 -21.63 -22.69
C GLY A 115 7.00 -21.07 -21.28
N HIS A 116 7.35 -19.79 -21.14
CA HIS A 116 7.46 -19.16 -19.83
C HIS A 116 6.06 -18.87 -19.25
N PRO A 117 5.83 -19.11 -17.93
CA PRO A 117 4.53 -18.88 -17.30
C PRO A 117 4.09 -17.42 -17.41
N PHE A 118 2.80 -17.21 -17.67
CA PHE A 118 2.15 -15.90 -17.73
C PHE A 118 0.71 -15.99 -17.24
N GLY A 119 0.16 -14.86 -16.80
CA GLY A 119 -1.27 -14.68 -16.62
C GLY A 119 -1.83 -13.67 -17.61
N VAL A 120 -3.14 -13.49 -17.62
CA VAL A 120 -3.82 -12.48 -18.45
C VAL A 120 -4.65 -11.60 -17.53
N GLN A 121 -4.55 -10.29 -17.72
CA GLN A 121 -5.45 -9.33 -17.12
C GLN A 121 -6.52 -8.92 -18.13
N LEU A 122 -7.79 -8.97 -17.68
CA LEU A 122 -8.97 -8.58 -18.43
C LEU A 122 -9.51 -7.26 -17.87
N ASP A 123 -9.88 -6.33 -18.73
CA ASP A 123 -10.60 -5.13 -18.29
C ASP A 123 -12.10 -5.43 -18.24
N THR A 124 -12.67 -5.28 -17.07
CA THR A 124 -14.09 -5.51 -16.81
C THR A 124 -14.87 -4.21 -16.60
N GLY A 125 -14.22 -3.06 -16.78
CA GLY A 125 -14.85 -1.73 -16.67
C GLY A 125 -14.08 -0.71 -15.84
N MET A 126 -12.82 -1.01 -15.44
CA MET A 126 -11.95 -0.01 -14.80
C MET A 126 -11.30 0.92 -15.82
N ASN A 127 -11.14 0.49 -17.06
CA ASN A 127 -10.58 1.23 -18.19
C ASN A 127 -9.18 1.81 -17.93
N ARG A 128 -8.33 1.01 -17.29
CA ARG A 128 -6.96 1.39 -16.93
C ARG A 128 -5.91 0.45 -17.49
N LEU A 129 -6.11 -0.85 -17.35
CA LEU A 129 -5.16 -1.88 -17.73
C LEU A 129 -5.90 -3.21 -17.92
N GLY A 130 -5.48 -4.00 -18.90
CA GLY A 130 -6.08 -5.28 -19.24
C GLY A 130 -6.71 -5.30 -20.62
N MET A 131 -6.91 -6.50 -21.17
CA MET A 131 -7.54 -6.68 -22.48
C MET A 131 -9.04 -6.42 -22.38
N GLU A 132 -9.56 -5.60 -23.29
CA GLU A 132 -11.00 -5.40 -23.46
C GLU A 132 -11.68 -6.67 -24.01
N ALA A 133 -13.00 -6.77 -23.85
CA ALA A 133 -13.78 -7.94 -24.26
C ALA A 133 -13.55 -8.34 -25.74
N ALA A 134 -13.49 -7.36 -26.65
CA ALA A 134 -13.27 -7.61 -28.07
C ALA A 134 -11.85 -8.11 -28.36
N GLU A 135 -10.85 -7.53 -27.72
CA GLU A 135 -9.44 -7.95 -27.84
C GLU A 135 -9.29 -9.37 -27.29
N TRP A 136 -9.83 -9.64 -26.08
CA TRP A 136 -9.80 -10.96 -25.47
C TRP A 136 -10.49 -12.02 -26.35
N ALA A 137 -11.66 -11.72 -26.90
CA ALA A 137 -12.38 -12.64 -27.78
C ALA A 137 -11.56 -12.99 -29.04
N ALA A 138 -10.77 -12.06 -29.57
CA ALA A 138 -9.94 -12.30 -30.74
C ALA A 138 -8.71 -13.18 -30.47
N VAL A 139 -8.15 -13.15 -29.23
CA VAL A 139 -6.88 -13.81 -28.92
C VAL A 139 -7.03 -14.97 -27.94
N ARG A 140 -8.21 -15.17 -27.35
CA ARG A 140 -8.46 -16.12 -26.28
C ARG A 140 -7.95 -17.53 -26.60
N ASP A 141 -8.29 -18.07 -27.74
CA ASP A 141 -7.95 -19.44 -28.11
C ASP A 141 -6.41 -19.61 -28.27
N ILE A 142 -5.74 -18.60 -28.80
CA ILE A 142 -4.27 -18.56 -28.89
C ILE A 142 -3.68 -18.50 -27.49
N ALA A 143 -4.17 -17.61 -26.63
CA ALA A 143 -3.68 -17.47 -25.27
C ALA A 143 -3.87 -18.76 -24.49
N LEU A 144 -5.05 -19.39 -24.57
CA LEU A 144 -5.36 -20.66 -23.89
C LEU A 144 -4.47 -21.81 -24.35
N SER A 145 -4.13 -21.86 -25.66
CA SER A 145 -3.20 -22.88 -26.18
C SER A 145 -1.78 -22.77 -25.62
N GLN A 146 -1.40 -21.60 -25.10
CA GLN A 146 -0.10 -21.37 -24.45
C GLN A 146 -0.13 -21.60 -22.93
N GLY A 147 -1.29 -21.93 -22.34
CA GLY A 147 -1.43 -22.32 -20.94
C GLY A 147 -1.22 -21.18 -19.94
N PRO A 148 -2.05 -20.12 -19.93
CA PRO A 148 -1.98 -19.09 -18.91
C PRO A 148 -2.23 -19.68 -17.52
N VAL A 149 -1.52 -19.20 -16.50
CA VAL A 149 -1.63 -19.72 -15.13
C VAL A 149 -2.69 -18.99 -14.30
N LEU A 150 -3.18 -17.84 -14.75
CA LEU A 150 -4.15 -17.02 -14.03
C LEU A 150 -4.88 -16.08 -14.99
N LEU A 151 -6.19 -15.97 -14.85
CA LEU A 151 -7.00 -14.89 -15.40
C LEU A 151 -7.34 -13.91 -14.28
N MET A 152 -7.09 -12.62 -14.46
CA MET A 152 -7.37 -11.65 -13.41
C MET A 152 -8.05 -10.39 -13.95
N SER A 153 -8.79 -9.72 -13.08
CA SER A 153 -9.28 -8.37 -13.27
C SER A 153 -9.12 -7.55 -11.99
N HIS A 154 -9.63 -6.32 -11.97
CA HIS A 154 -9.53 -5.43 -10.82
C HIS A 154 -10.77 -4.55 -10.69
N LEU A 155 -11.32 -4.47 -9.47
CA LEU A 155 -12.50 -3.67 -9.18
C LEU A 155 -12.14 -2.18 -9.01
N ALA A 156 -12.97 -1.32 -9.56
CA ALA A 156 -12.76 0.13 -9.53
C ALA A 156 -13.34 0.80 -8.27
N CYS A 157 -14.41 0.22 -7.70
CA CYS A 157 -15.21 0.83 -6.64
C CYS A 157 -15.41 -0.08 -5.42
N ALA A 158 -14.48 -1.02 -5.17
CA ALA A 158 -14.65 -2.01 -4.10
C ALA A 158 -14.62 -1.41 -2.68
N ASP A 159 -14.09 -0.20 -2.52
CA ASP A 159 -14.09 0.53 -1.25
C ASP A 159 -15.48 1.09 -0.89
N GLU A 160 -16.38 1.19 -1.89
CA GLU A 160 -17.79 1.53 -1.74
C GLU A 160 -18.64 0.27 -1.94
N THR A 161 -18.98 -0.41 -0.84
CA THR A 161 -19.58 -1.76 -0.87
C THR A 161 -20.88 -1.86 -1.69
N THR A 162 -21.67 -0.80 -1.77
CA THR A 162 -22.96 -0.75 -2.49
C THR A 162 -22.87 -0.16 -3.89
N HIS A 163 -21.66 0.20 -4.35
CA HIS A 163 -21.49 0.82 -5.67
C HIS A 163 -21.87 -0.16 -6.79
N PRO A 164 -22.75 0.23 -7.75
CA PRO A 164 -23.25 -0.68 -8.79
C PRO A 164 -22.19 -1.21 -9.73
N MET A 165 -21.05 -0.50 -9.87
CA MET A 165 -19.91 -0.96 -10.66
C MET A 165 -19.33 -2.28 -10.16
N ASN A 166 -19.44 -2.58 -8.85
CA ASN A 166 -18.92 -3.83 -8.29
C ASN A 166 -19.63 -5.05 -8.89
N SER A 167 -20.98 -5.04 -8.93
CA SER A 167 -21.77 -6.12 -9.55
C SER A 167 -21.62 -6.14 -11.06
N HIS A 168 -21.49 -4.99 -11.71
CA HIS A 168 -21.26 -4.89 -13.15
C HIS A 168 -19.93 -5.54 -13.56
N GLN A 169 -18.83 -5.19 -12.86
CA GLN A 169 -17.52 -5.78 -13.13
C GLN A 169 -17.46 -7.28 -12.79
N LEU A 170 -18.17 -7.72 -11.74
CA LEU A 170 -18.30 -9.14 -11.42
C LEU A 170 -18.96 -9.90 -12.59
N GLN A 171 -20.08 -9.37 -13.12
CA GLN A 171 -20.78 -10.03 -14.24
C GLN A 171 -19.91 -10.05 -15.48
N ASN A 172 -19.28 -8.95 -15.85
CA ASN A 172 -18.35 -8.90 -16.99
C ASN A 172 -17.20 -9.92 -16.83
N PHE A 173 -16.67 -10.10 -15.61
CA PHE A 173 -15.59 -11.05 -15.38
C PHE A 173 -16.09 -12.49 -15.52
N LEU A 174 -17.29 -12.79 -15.04
CA LEU A 174 -17.94 -14.09 -15.24
C LEU A 174 -18.14 -14.40 -16.72
N ASP A 175 -18.69 -13.43 -17.49
CA ASP A 175 -18.96 -13.59 -18.92
C ASP A 175 -17.66 -13.81 -19.72
N LEU A 176 -16.60 -13.03 -19.43
CA LEU A 176 -15.30 -13.13 -20.12
C LEU A 176 -14.56 -14.45 -19.81
N THR A 177 -14.87 -15.06 -18.68
CA THR A 177 -14.22 -16.31 -18.21
C THR A 177 -15.13 -17.53 -18.24
N GLU A 178 -16.32 -17.42 -18.85
CA GLU A 178 -17.29 -18.51 -18.93
C GLU A 178 -16.70 -19.74 -19.63
N GLY A 179 -16.90 -20.92 -19.02
CA GLY A 179 -16.46 -22.20 -19.55
C GLY A 179 -14.95 -22.44 -19.51
N LEU A 180 -14.16 -21.57 -18.89
CA LEU A 180 -12.72 -21.73 -18.77
C LEU A 180 -12.36 -22.42 -17.45
N ASP A 181 -11.58 -23.51 -17.55
CA ASP A 181 -11.03 -24.24 -16.39
C ASP A 181 -9.61 -23.70 -16.07
N LEU A 182 -9.57 -22.48 -15.55
CA LEU A 182 -8.33 -21.77 -15.20
C LEU A 182 -8.53 -21.01 -13.89
N PRO A 183 -7.49 -20.88 -13.06
CA PRO A 183 -7.53 -20.03 -11.87
C PRO A 183 -7.91 -18.59 -12.21
N ARG A 184 -8.78 -18.00 -11.39
CA ARG A 184 -9.33 -16.65 -11.57
C ARG A 184 -9.10 -15.79 -10.34
N SER A 185 -8.90 -14.49 -10.53
CA SER A 185 -8.68 -13.55 -9.45
C SER A 185 -9.28 -12.19 -9.77
N LEU A 186 -10.20 -11.72 -8.92
CA LEU A 186 -10.84 -10.40 -9.06
C LEU A 186 -10.54 -9.49 -7.85
N ALA A 187 -10.61 -10.03 -6.65
CA ALA A 187 -10.60 -9.28 -5.40
C ALA A 187 -9.19 -8.84 -4.97
N ALA A 188 -9.01 -7.52 -4.74
CA ALA A 188 -8.02 -6.94 -3.85
C ALA A 188 -8.62 -6.81 -2.43
N THR A 189 -8.07 -5.98 -1.52
CA THR A 189 -8.60 -5.83 -0.15
C THR A 189 -10.11 -5.53 -0.15
N GLY A 190 -10.55 -4.48 -0.84
CA GLY A 190 -11.97 -4.11 -0.88
C GLY A 190 -12.85 -5.22 -1.48
N GLY A 191 -12.42 -5.80 -2.60
CA GLY A 191 -13.15 -6.90 -3.25
C GLY A 191 -13.28 -8.15 -2.37
N LEU A 192 -12.27 -8.45 -1.54
CA LEU A 192 -12.33 -9.53 -0.57
C LEU A 192 -13.44 -9.29 0.46
N LEU A 193 -13.61 -8.05 0.91
CA LEU A 193 -14.62 -7.66 1.89
C LEU A 193 -16.05 -7.60 1.29
N LEU A 194 -16.20 -7.53 -0.04
CA LEU A 194 -17.51 -7.64 -0.71
C LEU A 194 -18.13 -9.04 -0.61
N GLY A 195 -17.33 -10.05 -0.26
CA GLY A 195 -17.80 -11.40 0.00
C GLY A 195 -17.44 -12.43 -1.07
N ARG A 196 -17.86 -13.67 -0.82
CA ARG A 196 -17.38 -14.87 -1.50
C ARG A 196 -17.54 -14.87 -3.03
N ASN A 197 -18.54 -14.18 -3.55
CA ASN A 197 -18.79 -14.11 -4.99
C ASN A 197 -17.64 -13.43 -5.76
N TYR A 198 -16.81 -12.62 -5.08
CA TYR A 198 -15.69 -11.89 -5.65
C TYR A 198 -14.34 -12.59 -5.46
N HIS A 199 -14.25 -13.67 -4.62
CA HIS A 199 -12.98 -14.27 -4.24
C HIS A 199 -12.36 -15.10 -5.36
N PHE A 200 -13.16 -15.90 -6.09
CA PHE A 200 -12.71 -16.88 -7.08
C PHE A 200 -11.64 -17.81 -6.48
N ASP A 201 -10.53 -18.04 -7.19
CA ASP A 201 -9.47 -18.96 -6.80
C ASP A 201 -8.32 -18.29 -6.05
N LEU A 202 -8.19 -16.95 -6.16
CA LEU A 202 -7.10 -16.17 -5.56
C LEU A 202 -7.54 -14.75 -5.21
N CYS A 203 -7.40 -14.37 -3.94
CA CYS A 203 -7.52 -12.99 -3.47
C CYS A 203 -6.15 -12.31 -3.38
N ARG A 204 -6.09 -11.01 -3.66
CA ARG A 204 -4.85 -10.21 -3.72
C ARG A 204 -4.92 -8.98 -2.79
N PRO A 205 -5.02 -9.16 -1.46
CA PRO A 205 -5.04 -8.02 -0.55
C PRO A 205 -3.73 -7.24 -0.61
N GLY A 206 -3.84 -5.92 -0.51
CA GLY A 206 -2.75 -4.98 -0.43
C GLY A 206 -2.86 -4.14 0.83
N ILE A 207 -3.54 -2.99 0.75
CA ILE A 207 -3.58 -2.00 1.83
C ILE A 207 -4.04 -2.56 3.18
N GLY A 208 -4.96 -3.51 3.21
CA GLY A 208 -5.41 -4.17 4.43
C GLY A 208 -4.30 -4.93 5.17
N LEU A 209 -3.26 -5.40 4.46
CA LEU A 209 -2.07 -6.00 5.09
C LEU A 209 -1.31 -4.96 5.93
N TYR A 210 -1.31 -3.71 5.49
CA TYR A 210 -0.52 -2.61 6.04
C TYR A 210 -1.29 -1.75 7.05
N GLY A 211 -2.51 -2.15 7.41
CA GLY A 211 -3.27 -1.45 8.44
C GLY A 211 -4.19 -0.36 7.91
N GLY A 212 -4.53 -0.35 6.61
CA GLY A 212 -5.35 0.70 5.99
C GLY A 212 -6.73 0.23 5.51
N GLN A 213 -7.62 1.21 5.35
CA GLN A 213 -8.98 1.02 4.84
C GLN A 213 -8.98 0.43 3.41
N PRO A 214 -10.03 -0.30 3.01
CA PRO A 214 -11.33 -0.45 3.70
C PRO A 214 -11.37 -1.58 4.76
N TYR A 215 -10.24 -2.17 5.16
CA TYR A 215 -10.24 -3.22 6.18
C TYR A 215 -10.25 -2.60 7.58
N GLY A 216 -11.46 -2.42 8.16
CA GLY A 216 -11.65 -1.73 9.44
C GLY A 216 -11.03 -2.44 10.67
N ASP A 217 -10.84 -3.77 10.60
CA ASP A 217 -10.22 -4.57 11.68
C ASP A 217 -8.69 -4.69 11.53
N ALA A 218 -8.11 -3.96 10.57
CA ALA A 218 -6.68 -4.01 10.34
C ALA A 218 -5.88 -3.41 11.51
N LEU A 219 -4.88 -4.14 11.99
CA LEU A 219 -3.93 -3.65 12.98
C LEU A 219 -2.97 -2.65 12.35
N PRO A 220 -2.66 -1.50 13.01
CA PRO A 220 -1.64 -0.58 12.54
C PRO A 220 -0.27 -1.25 12.44
N VAL A 221 0.37 -1.14 11.26
CA VAL A 221 1.69 -1.73 10.98
C VAL A 221 2.81 -0.72 11.15
N ALA A 222 2.54 0.55 10.85
CA ALA A 222 3.55 1.62 10.88
C ALA A 222 3.38 2.51 12.12
N GLN A 223 4.47 2.72 12.85
CA GLN A 223 4.60 3.72 13.91
C GLN A 223 5.70 4.71 13.51
N LEU A 224 5.46 6.00 13.69
CA LEU A 224 6.42 7.06 13.34
C LEU A 224 6.63 8.01 14.51
N ASP A 225 7.83 7.97 15.08
CA ASP A 225 8.28 8.81 16.19
C ASP A 225 9.22 9.91 15.67
N LEU A 226 8.90 11.15 16.02
CA LEU A 226 9.60 12.36 15.58
C LEU A 226 10.41 12.91 16.74
N PRO A 227 11.74 13.13 16.63
CA PRO A 227 12.54 13.72 17.68
C PRO A 227 12.24 15.22 17.81
N VAL A 228 12.15 15.70 19.04
CA VAL A 228 12.05 17.11 19.35
C VAL A 228 13.44 17.74 19.24
N ILE A 229 13.57 18.79 18.40
CA ILE A 229 14.83 19.52 18.21
C ILE A 229 14.95 20.65 19.23
N GLN A 230 13.85 21.36 19.46
CA GLN A 230 13.82 22.53 20.32
C GLN A 230 12.41 22.76 20.86
N ILE A 231 12.34 23.29 22.08
CA ILE A 231 11.10 23.83 22.66
C ILE A 231 11.34 25.32 22.94
N ARG A 232 10.35 26.16 22.59
CA ARG A 232 10.34 27.61 22.84
C ARG A 232 9.11 28.00 23.61
N SER A 233 9.26 28.91 24.57
CA SER A 233 8.16 29.66 25.18
C SER A 233 7.77 30.81 24.29
N LEU A 234 6.45 31.00 24.09
CA LEU A 234 5.89 32.13 23.36
C LEU A 234 4.91 32.88 24.24
N ASP A 235 4.95 34.21 24.16
CA ASP A 235 3.94 35.05 24.77
C ASP A 235 2.67 35.16 23.89
N PRO A 236 1.51 35.52 24.48
CA PRO A 236 0.30 35.73 23.71
C PRO A 236 0.52 36.75 22.58
N GLY A 237 0.08 36.41 21.36
CA GLY A 237 0.23 37.23 20.15
C GLY A 237 1.47 36.88 19.32
N GLU A 238 2.44 36.15 19.86
CA GLU A 238 3.57 35.68 19.06
C GLU A 238 3.11 34.55 18.11
N THR A 239 3.77 34.47 16.94
CA THR A 239 3.35 33.63 15.82
C THR A 239 4.33 32.51 15.54
N VAL A 240 3.84 31.42 14.88
CA VAL A 240 4.64 30.26 14.53
C VAL A 240 4.64 30.01 13.03
N GLY A 241 5.84 29.81 12.47
CA GLY A 241 6.07 29.27 11.16
C GLY A 241 5.77 30.20 9.98
N TYR A 242 5.73 29.62 8.78
CA TYR A 242 5.56 30.38 7.55
C TYR A 242 4.18 31.06 7.46
N GLY A 243 4.23 32.36 7.10
CA GLY A 243 3.04 33.17 6.88
C GLY A 243 2.30 33.52 8.17
N ASN A 244 2.91 33.30 9.34
CA ASN A 244 2.34 33.62 10.66
C ASN A 244 0.90 33.10 10.80
N SER A 245 0.66 31.89 10.31
CA SER A 245 -0.69 31.32 10.17
C SER A 245 -1.29 30.85 11.49
N TRP A 246 -0.51 30.83 12.56
CA TRP A 246 -0.94 30.56 13.92
C TRP A 246 -0.32 31.54 14.89
N ALA A 247 -1.09 32.00 15.88
CA ALA A 247 -0.64 32.87 16.93
C ALA A 247 -1.02 32.35 18.30
N ALA A 248 -0.13 32.41 19.28
CA ALA A 248 -0.36 31.99 20.64
C ALA A 248 -1.47 32.83 21.29
N GLN A 249 -2.51 32.17 21.83
CA GLN A 249 -3.59 32.84 22.54
C GLN A 249 -3.36 32.94 24.05
N ARG A 250 -2.36 32.21 24.56
CA ARG A 250 -1.91 32.13 25.96
C ARG A 250 -0.39 31.95 25.97
N PRO A 251 0.30 32.11 27.11
CA PRO A 251 1.66 31.63 27.23
C PRO A 251 1.74 30.17 26.80
N SER A 252 2.56 29.90 25.79
CA SER A 252 2.58 28.59 25.12
C SER A 252 4.00 28.04 25.00
N ARG A 253 4.13 26.71 25.05
CA ARG A 253 5.38 25.99 24.80
C ARG A 253 5.26 25.29 23.45
N ILE A 254 6.12 25.63 22.50
CA ILE A 254 6.09 25.11 21.14
C ILE A 254 7.31 24.24 20.90
N ALA A 255 7.07 22.95 20.64
CA ALA A 255 8.10 22.01 20.20
C ALA A 255 8.26 22.09 18.68
N THR A 256 9.49 22.04 18.20
CA THR A 256 9.85 21.81 16.80
C THR A 256 10.37 20.40 16.64
N VAL A 257 9.77 19.61 15.78
CA VAL A 257 10.16 18.23 15.50
C VAL A 257 10.79 18.08 14.12
N ALA A 258 11.72 17.10 13.99
CA ALA A 258 12.51 16.85 12.80
C ALA A 258 11.77 15.94 11.83
N ALA A 259 10.78 16.46 11.14
CA ALA A 259 10.14 15.86 9.96
C ALA A 259 9.26 16.91 9.26
N GLY A 260 9.06 16.76 7.97
CA GLY A 260 8.22 17.65 7.18
C GLY A 260 7.80 17.03 5.85
N TYR A 261 7.39 17.86 4.88
CA TYR A 261 6.88 17.31 3.62
C TYR A 261 7.96 16.64 2.76
N ALA A 262 9.26 16.91 2.97
CA ALA A 262 10.36 16.16 2.34
C ALA A 262 10.49 14.72 2.90
N ASP A 263 9.82 14.43 4.00
CA ASP A 263 9.74 13.10 4.61
C ASP A 263 8.41 12.38 4.31
N GLY A 264 7.54 12.99 3.50
CA GLY A 264 6.23 12.45 3.16
C GLY A 264 5.09 12.90 4.08
N LEU A 265 5.34 13.84 5.02
CA LEU A 265 4.28 14.41 5.84
C LEU A 265 3.66 15.61 5.11
N HIS A 266 2.51 15.39 4.51
CA HIS A 266 1.89 16.33 3.59
C HIS A 266 1.70 17.72 4.20
N ARG A 267 1.88 18.77 3.39
CA ARG A 267 1.74 20.16 3.83
C ARG A 267 0.32 20.48 4.34
N ALA A 268 -0.67 19.72 3.88
CA ALA A 268 -2.06 19.82 4.33
C ALA A 268 -2.25 19.50 5.82
N LEU A 269 -1.34 18.73 6.44
CA LEU A 269 -1.37 18.33 7.86
C LEU A 269 -1.05 19.46 8.84
N GLY A 270 -1.04 20.71 8.40
CA GLY A 270 -0.76 21.89 9.24
C GLY A 270 -1.86 22.18 10.27
N THR A 271 -1.79 23.37 10.86
CA THR A 271 -2.59 23.85 12.00
C THR A 271 -3.96 23.20 12.19
N GLY A 272 -4.11 22.48 13.29
CA GLY A 272 -5.40 21.94 13.75
C GLY A 272 -5.92 20.74 12.96
N GLN A 273 -5.22 20.28 11.94
CA GLN A 273 -5.65 19.15 11.12
C GLN A 273 -5.36 17.81 11.80
N ILE A 274 -4.22 17.71 12.48
CA ILE A 274 -3.79 16.49 13.16
C ILE A 274 -3.25 16.79 14.55
N GLN A 275 -3.13 15.72 15.34
CA GLN A 275 -2.39 15.69 16.60
C GLN A 275 -1.05 14.98 16.39
N VAL A 276 -0.12 15.21 17.30
CA VAL A 276 0.98 14.29 17.59
C VAL A 276 0.91 13.92 19.06
N TYR A 277 1.56 12.85 19.48
CA TYR A 277 1.32 12.28 20.79
C TYR A 277 2.61 12.19 21.63
N ALA A 278 2.55 12.71 22.86
CA ALA A 278 3.52 12.43 23.91
C ALA A 278 2.99 11.29 24.78
N GLY A 279 3.41 10.05 24.50
CA GLY A 279 2.72 8.89 25.05
C GLY A 279 1.24 8.88 24.62
N ASP A 280 0.32 8.94 25.57
CA ASP A 280 -1.13 9.00 25.30
C ASP A 280 -1.70 10.43 25.19
N THR A 281 -0.90 11.45 25.46
CA THR A 281 -1.36 12.84 25.48
C THR A 281 -1.28 13.46 24.09
N PRO A 282 -2.43 13.89 23.50
CA PRO A 282 -2.44 14.54 22.21
C PRO A 282 -1.92 15.98 22.30
N CYS A 283 -1.10 16.36 21.33
CA CYS A 283 -0.52 17.69 21.17
C CYS A 283 -0.85 18.21 19.78
N PRO A 284 -1.53 19.37 19.62
CA PRO A 284 -1.93 19.84 18.31
C PRO A 284 -0.75 20.33 17.47
N VAL A 285 -0.75 20.02 16.18
CA VAL A 285 0.14 20.66 15.22
C VAL A 285 -0.31 22.10 15.02
N VAL A 286 0.64 23.04 15.13
CA VAL A 286 0.41 24.48 14.98
C VAL A 286 1.32 25.07 13.90
N GLY A 287 0.82 26.06 13.16
CA GLY A 287 1.54 26.60 12.00
C GLY A 287 1.50 25.63 10.80
N ARG A 288 2.25 25.99 9.77
CA ARG A 288 2.32 25.18 8.52
C ARG A 288 3.42 24.15 8.61
N VAL A 289 3.18 22.96 8.07
CA VAL A 289 4.23 21.96 7.85
C VAL A 289 5.27 22.54 6.89
N SER A 290 6.53 22.53 7.31
CA SER A 290 7.69 22.99 6.53
C SER A 290 8.33 21.82 5.78
N MET A 291 9.41 22.08 5.02
CA MET A 291 10.13 21.03 4.30
C MET A 291 10.65 19.95 5.23
N ASP A 292 11.24 20.33 6.36
CA ASP A 292 11.97 19.45 7.26
C ASP A 292 11.46 19.48 8.70
N LEU A 293 10.47 20.35 9.01
CA LEU A 293 10.08 20.67 10.38
C LEU A 293 8.55 20.78 10.52
N ILE A 294 8.05 20.32 11.66
CA ILE A 294 6.67 20.53 12.12
C ILE A 294 6.75 21.18 13.51
N THR A 295 5.84 22.10 13.80
CA THR A 295 5.70 22.76 15.09
C THR A 295 4.44 22.27 15.81
N VAL A 296 4.55 22.06 17.11
CA VAL A 296 3.56 21.37 17.95
C VAL A 296 3.39 22.13 19.25
N ASP A 297 2.15 22.40 19.65
CA ASP A 297 1.85 22.95 20.97
C ASP A 297 1.94 21.87 22.03
N VAL A 298 2.91 21.98 22.94
CA VAL A 298 3.17 21.06 24.04
C VAL A 298 2.95 21.74 25.41
N THR A 299 2.20 22.85 25.42
CA THR A 299 1.96 23.68 26.60
C THR A 299 1.41 22.88 27.77
N ASP A 300 0.49 21.96 27.50
CA ASP A 300 -0.24 21.22 28.54
C ASP A 300 0.49 19.95 29.03
N LEU A 301 1.70 19.69 28.51
CA LEU A 301 2.55 18.61 29.03
C LEU A 301 3.28 19.04 30.31
N GLY A 302 3.37 18.14 31.27
CA GLY A 302 4.13 18.40 32.51
C GLY A 302 5.64 18.56 32.28
N ASP A 303 6.20 17.69 31.41
CA ASP A 303 7.63 17.66 31.10
C ASP A 303 7.86 17.91 29.59
N ASP A 304 9.09 18.28 29.25
CA ASP A 304 9.51 18.45 27.85
C ASP A 304 9.69 17.10 27.17
N PRO A 305 8.91 16.78 26.11
CA PRO A 305 9.05 15.53 25.42
C PRO A 305 10.33 15.49 24.59
N SER A 306 11.01 14.34 24.56
CA SER A 306 12.15 14.12 23.67
C SER A 306 11.73 13.65 22.27
N HIS A 307 10.55 13.03 22.15
CA HIS A 307 9.95 12.53 20.93
C HIS A 307 8.43 12.69 20.98
N LEU A 308 7.82 12.80 19.80
CA LEU A 308 6.37 12.84 19.61
C LEU A 308 5.98 11.86 18.49
N ALA A 309 4.96 11.04 18.73
CA ALA A 309 4.47 10.08 17.75
C ALA A 309 3.44 10.73 16.82
N ILE A 310 3.62 10.59 15.49
CA ILE A 310 2.64 11.06 14.50
C ILE A 310 1.82 9.92 13.90
N LEU A 311 2.39 8.71 13.80
CA LEU A 311 1.66 7.48 13.49
C LEU A 311 1.74 6.55 14.70
N ASN A 312 0.61 6.11 15.17
CA ASN A 312 0.46 5.18 16.31
C ASN A 312 -0.90 4.49 16.26
N GLU A 313 -1.27 3.76 17.31
CA GLU A 313 -2.56 3.07 17.41
C GLU A 313 -3.79 4.02 17.45
N ARG A 314 -3.60 5.29 17.83
CA ARG A 314 -4.66 6.31 17.94
C ARG A 314 -4.80 7.15 16.67
N GLN A 315 -3.73 7.31 15.95
CA GLN A 315 -3.66 8.07 14.68
C GLN A 315 -3.03 7.19 13.61
N THR A 316 -3.90 6.53 12.86
CA THR A 316 -3.53 5.60 11.79
C THR A 316 -3.17 6.34 10.51
N VAL A 317 -2.72 5.61 9.51
CA VAL A 317 -2.46 6.16 8.16
C VAL A 317 -3.72 6.76 7.55
N ASP A 318 -4.89 6.19 7.81
CA ASP A 318 -6.17 6.70 7.28
C ASP A 318 -6.58 7.99 7.97
N THR A 319 -6.34 8.14 9.29
CA THR A 319 -6.55 9.41 9.99
C THR A 319 -5.71 10.54 9.40
N LEU A 320 -4.43 10.27 9.06
CA LEU A 320 -3.59 11.25 8.36
C LEU A 320 -4.07 11.51 6.94
N ALA A 321 -4.54 10.48 6.25
CA ALA A 321 -5.05 10.58 4.90
C ALA A 321 -6.30 11.47 4.84
N ASP A 322 -7.27 11.25 5.72
CA ASP A 322 -8.48 12.06 5.84
C ASP A 322 -8.14 13.53 6.08
N ALA A 323 -7.22 13.80 7.02
CA ALA A 323 -6.75 15.16 7.33
C ALA A 323 -6.01 15.82 6.15
N ALA A 324 -5.35 15.04 5.30
CA ALA A 324 -4.65 15.53 4.13
C ALA A 324 -5.52 15.57 2.85
N GLY A 325 -6.74 15.05 2.88
CA GLY A 325 -7.63 14.93 1.72
C GLY A 325 -7.15 13.89 0.69
N THR A 326 -6.60 12.77 1.18
CA THR A 326 -6.06 11.68 0.35
C THR A 326 -6.43 10.30 0.93
N ILE A 327 -5.70 9.25 0.57
CA ILE A 327 -5.91 7.86 0.99
C ILE A 327 -4.67 7.28 1.69
N GLY A 328 -4.87 6.29 2.58
CA GLY A 328 -3.80 5.65 3.35
C GLY A 328 -2.65 5.09 2.50
N TYR A 329 -2.95 4.66 1.26
CA TYR A 329 -1.95 4.24 0.26
C TYR A 329 -0.90 5.32 -0.02
N GLU A 330 -1.35 6.57 -0.22
CA GLU A 330 -0.46 7.69 -0.53
C GLU A 330 0.36 8.09 0.69
N ILE A 331 -0.23 8.10 1.88
CA ILE A 331 0.50 8.34 3.13
C ILE A 331 1.65 7.34 3.28
N LEU A 332 1.38 6.04 3.18
CA LEU A 332 2.40 5.00 3.34
C LEU A 332 3.51 5.11 2.28
N THR A 333 3.14 5.22 1.01
CA THR A 333 4.10 5.24 -0.10
C THR A 333 4.90 6.53 -0.17
N SER A 334 4.44 7.62 0.47
CA SER A 334 5.13 8.90 0.58
C SER A 334 6.20 8.91 1.67
N LEU A 335 6.17 7.97 2.65
CA LEU A 335 7.14 7.94 3.74
C LEU A 335 8.57 7.80 3.22
N GLY A 336 9.37 8.85 3.45
CA GLY A 336 10.68 9.03 2.86
C GLY A 336 11.77 8.09 3.38
N SER A 337 12.95 8.18 2.76
CA SER A 337 14.14 7.39 3.11
C SER A 337 14.94 7.97 4.27
N ARG A 338 14.63 9.17 4.75
CA ARG A 338 15.36 9.84 5.86
C ARG A 338 15.05 9.24 7.23
N TYR A 339 13.98 8.46 7.37
CA TYR A 339 13.65 7.77 8.62
C TYR A 339 14.60 6.62 8.92
N ALA A 340 15.06 6.56 10.19
CA ALA A 340 15.70 5.34 10.70
C ALA A 340 14.63 4.25 10.81
N ARG A 341 14.77 3.18 10.03
CA ARG A 341 13.80 2.07 10.02
C ARG A 341 14.16 1.03 11.05
N SER A 342 13.17 0.59 11.82
CA SER A 342 13.26 -0.53 12.74
C SER A 342 12.09 -1.49 12.52
N TYR A 343 12.26 -2.75 12.92
CA TYR A 343 11.29 -3.81 12.71
C TYR A 343 11.09 -4.56 14.01
N THR A 344 9.83 -4.87 14.32
CA THR A 344 9.43 -5.68 15.49
C THR A 344 8.61 -6.87 15.02
N GLY A 345 8.72 -8.01 15.73
CA GLY A 345 8.05 -9.26 15.38
C GLY A 345 8.87 -10.23 14.56
#